data_2073750669c22b076732467aaae15ceb
#
_entry.id   2073750669c22b076732467aaae15ceb
#
_cell.length_a   1.000
_cell.length_b   1.000
_cell.length_c   1.000
_cell.angle_alpha   90.00
_cell.angle_beta   90.00
_cell.angle_gamma   90.00
#
_symmetry.space_group_name_H-M   'P 1'
#
loop_
_entity.id
_entity.type
_entity.pdbx_description
1 polymer ?
#
loop_
_entity_poly.entity_id
_entity_poly.type
_entity_poly.pdbx_seq_one_letter_code
_entity_poly.pdbx_strand_id
1 'polypeptide(L)'
;MMPVARYLCIFINVGLGETINKASGAMQKSANGSDISDVSAFRNALQLGTAATRDVGADNASKLLDLDSFRSMMSGNGYIYIPCIATTGNPVKLMLQWGTVATQKGVDAGYALPFAFPYAGLFATGNRGTSGYNAAMNVRIASRTHISIQNWSPSGEGTEDC
;
A
#
# COMPACT_ATOMS: atom_id res chain seq x y z
N MET A 1 31.97 19.46 -52.50
CA MET A 1 31.71 19.27 -51.08
C MET A 1 32.94 19.76 -50.28
N MET A 2 32.84 20.87 -49.52
CA MET A 2 33.99 21.36 -48.74
C MET A 2 34.25 20.44 -47.55
N PRO A 3 35.49 20.07 -47.27
CA PRO A 3 35.81 19.18 -46.15
C PRO A 3 35.47 19.83 -44.80
N VAL A 4 34.92 19.05 -43.89
CA VAL A 4 34.46 19.46 -42.53
C VAL A 4 35.53 20.25 -41.77
N ALA A 5 36.82 19.98 -42.00
CA ALA A 5 37.94 20.70 -41.42
C ALA A 5 37.99 22.21 -41.72
N ARG A 6 37.48 22.65 -42.85
CA ARG A 6 37.44 24.08 -43.19
C ARG A 6 36.38 24.89 -42.43
N TYR A 7 35.24 24.25 -42.08
CA TYR A 7 34.22 24.90 -41.26
C TYR A 7 34.70 25.07 -39.82
N LEU A 8 35.41 24.08 -39.27
CA LEU A 8 35.96 24.14 -37.92
C LEU A 8 36.96 25.31 -37.77
N CYS A 9 37.84 25.52 -38.76
CA CYS A 9 38.78 26.63 -38.74
C CYS A 9 38.09 28.01 -38.75
N ILE A 10 36.96 28.18 -39.45
CA ILE A 10 36.22 29.45 -39.46
C ILE A 10 35.68 29.75 -38.05
N PHE A 11 35.07 28.81 -37.39
CA PHE A 11 34.54 28.99 -36.02
C PHE A 11 35.63 29.31 -34.98
N ILE A 12 36.79 28.68 -35.10
CA ILE A 12 37.94 28.98 -34.24
C ILE A 12 38.45 30.39 -34.50
N ASN A 13 38.57 30.82 -35.76
CA ASN A 13 39.08 32.13 -36.16
C ASN A 13 38.14 33.29 -35.75
N VAL A 14 36.85 33.06 -35.61
CA VAL A 14 35.87 34.06 -35.12
C VAL A 14 35.59 33.93 -33.60
N GLY A 15 36.36 33.14 -32.87
CA GLY A 15 36.25 33.03 -31.42
C GLY A 15 35.09 32.12 -30.95
N LEU A 16 34.46 31.36 -31.82
CA LEU A 16 33.32 30.50 -31.49
C LEU A 16 33.69 29.04 -31.15
N GLY A 17 34.97 28.74 -30.94
CA GLY A 17 35.45 27.38 -30.60
C GLY A 17 34.82 26.83 -29.33
N GLU A 18 34.70 27.62 -28.28
CA GLU A 18 34.02 27.22 -27.07
C GLU A 18 32.51 26.95 -27.25
N THR A 19 31.87 27.70 -28.14
CA THR A 19 30.44 27.52 -28.44
C THR A 19 30.18 26.17 -29.07
N ILE A 20 31.06 25.67 -29.95
CA ILE A 20 30.97 24.36 -30.55
C ILE A 20 31.12 23.26 -29.48
N ASN A 21 32.09 23.42 -28.59
CA ASN A 21 32.31 22.45 -27.52
C ASN A 21 31.13 22.42 -26.54
N LYS A 22 30.59 23.56 -26.18
CA LYS A 22 29.38 23.66 -25.35
C LYS A 22 28.14 23.07 -26.04
N ALA A 23 27.99 23.30 -27.32
CA ALA A 23 26.87 22.76 -28.11
C ALA A 23 26.97 21.21 -28.25
N SER A 24 28.19 20.69 -28.46
CA SER A 24 28.40 19.23 -28.51
C SER A 24 28.19 18.49 -27.21
N GLY A 25 28.38 19.22 -26.08
CA GLY A 25 28.11 18.69 -24.72
C GLY A 25 26.71 18.99 -24.19
N ALA A 26 25.90 19.74 -24.95
CA ALA A 26 24.54 20.05 -24.51
C ALA A 26 23.60 18.87 -24.72
N MET A 27 22.65 18.75 -23.81
CA MET A 27 21.59 17.73 -23.89
C MET A 27 20.80 17.91 -25.21
N GLN A 28 20.71 16.83 -25.98
CA GLN A 28 20.07 16.85 -27.28
C GLN A 28 18.56 16.66 -27.16
N LYS A 29 17.79 17.58 -27.76
CA LYS A 29 16.32 17.48 -27.76
C LYS A 29 15.81 16.17 -28.38
N SER A 30 16.47 15.65 -29.39
CA SER A 30 16.09 14.40 -30.07
C SER A 30 16.39 13.14 -29.22
N ALA A 31 17.30 13.24 -28.23
CA ALA A 31 17.67 12.14 -27.38
C ALA A 31 16.72 11.95 -26.18
N ASN A 32 15.85 12.94 -25.88
CA ASN A 32 14.92 12.90 -24.76
C ASN A 32 15.58 12.51 -23.41
N GLY A 33 16.85 12.90 -23.22
CA GLY A 33 17.63 12.58 -22.02
C GLY A 33 18.39 11.26 -22.06
N SER A 34 18.33 10.47 -23.15
CA SER A 34 19.13 9.24 -23.29
C SER A 34 20.62 9.51 -23.46
N ASP A 35 21.01 10.75 -23.72
CA ASP A 35 22.38 11.27 -23.77
C ASP A 35 22.96 11.68 -22.41
N ILE A 36 22.19 11.56 -21.34
CA ILE A 36 22.66 11.80 -19.97
C ILE A 36 23.48 10.59 -19.52
N SER A 37 24.79 10.76 -19.43
CA SER A 37 25.71 9.67 -19.06
C SER A 37 25.62 9.26 -17.57
N ASP A 38 25.29 10.19 -16.69
CA ASP A 38 25.07 9.95 -15.26
C ASP A 38 23.68 10.46 -14.82
N VAL A 39 22.72 9.56 -14.95
CA VAL A 39 21.33 9.83 -14.55
C VAL A 39 21.20 10.12 -13.05
N SER A 40 22.08 9.53 -12.20
CA SER A 40 22.04 9.76 -10.75
C SER A 40 22.53 11.15 -10.39
N ALA A 41 23.64 11.60 -10.98
CA ALA A 41 24.14 12.96 -10.78
C ALA A 41 23.14 13.99 -11.30
N PHE A 42 22.49 13.73 -12.46
CA PHE A 42 21.46 14.61 -13.02
C PHE A 42 20.25 14.73 -12.08
N ARG A 43 19.73 13.63 -11.54
CA ARG A 43 18.63 13.66 -10.54
C ARG A 43 19.01 14.45 -9.28
N ASN A 44 20.24 14.26 -8.79
CA ASN A 44 20.73 15.00 -7.62
C ASN A 44 20.83 16.50 -7.90
N ALA A 45 21.29 16.89 -9.09
CA ALA A 45 21.32 18.29 -9.51
C ALA A 45 19.92 18.92 -9.59
N LEU A 46 18.91 18.14 -9.95
CA LEU A 46 17.49 18.53 -9.92
C LEU A 46 16.88 18.49 -8.52
N GLN A 47 17.63 18.10 -7.49
CA GLN A 47 17.18 17.94 -6.09
C GLN A 47 16.00 16.96 -5.95
N LEU A 48 15.91 15.99 -6.83
CA LEU A 48 14.90 14.94 -6.76
C LEU A 48 15.32 13.92 -5.68
N GLY A 49 14.47 13.78 -4.68
CA GLY A 49 14.69 12.83 -3.59
C GLY A 49 14.53 11.36 -4.01
N THR A 50 14.69 10.45 -3.06
CA THR A 50 14.58 8.99 -3.28
C THR A 50 13.23 8.54 -3.81
N ALA A 51 12.16 9.33 -3.62
CA ALA A 51 10.84 9.05 -4.16
C ALA A 51 10.83 8.99 -5.70
N ALA A 52 11.68 9.79 -6.36
CA ALA A 52 11.77 9.84 -7.82
C ALA A 52 12.27 8.53 -8.49
N THR A 53 12.81 7.61 -7.68
CA THR A 53 13.34 6.32 -8.15
C THR A 53 12.59 5.11 -7.61
N ARG A 54 11.49 5.36 -6.90
CA ARG A 54 10.64 4.30 -6.38
C ARG A 54 9.49 4.02 -7.32
N ASP A 55 9.27 2.76 -7.60
CA ASP A 55 8.05 2.32 -8.26
C ASP A 55 6.84 2.49 -7.34
N VAL A 56 5.67 2.56 -7.95
CA VAL A 56 4.39 2.54 -7.24
C VAL A 56 3.85 1.11 -7.20
N GLY A 57 3.28 0.70 -6.07
CA GLY A 57 2.68 -0.62 -5.89
C GLY A 57 2.81 -1.16 -4.46
N ALA A 58 2.10 -2.26 -4.18
CA ALA A 58 1.95 -2.81 -2.83
C ALA A 58 2.87 -3.99 -2.48
N ASP A 59 3.64 -4.50 -3.41
CA ASP A 59 4.20 -5.86 -3.34
C ASP A 59 5.64 -5.93 -2.82
N ASN A 60 6.29 -4.81 -2.52
CA ASN A 60 7.56 -4.83 -1.80
C ASN A 60 7.83 -3.53 -0.99
N ALA A 61 8.77 -3.63 -0.03
CA ALA A 61 9.11 -2.55 0.90
C ALA A 61 9.76 -1.31 0.26
N SER A 62 10.23 -1.41 -0.98
CA SER A 62 10.90 -0.30 -1.69
C SER A 62 9.97 0.52 -2.56
N LYS A 63 8.70 0.15 -2.68
CA LYS A 63 7.71 0.88 -3.49
C LYS A 63 6.99 1.97 -2.71
N LEU A 64 6.45 2.93 -3.42
CA LEU A 64 5.43 3.85 -2.89
C LEU A 64 4.08 3.14 -2.89
N LEU A 65 3.33 3.26 -1.79
CA LEU A 65 1.99 2.71 -1.71
C LEU A 65 1.04 3.46 -2.63
N ASP A 66 0.23 2.72 -3.37
CA ASP A 66 -0.91 3.22 -4.14
C ASP A 66 -2.24 2.85 -3.45
N LEU A 67 -3.34 3.26 -4.03
CA LEU A 67 -4.66 2.97 -3.47
C LEU A 67 -4.99 1.47 -3.54
N ASP A 68 -4.48 0.74 -4.53
CA ASP A 68 -4.67 -0.71 -4.66
C ASP A 68 -4.02 -1.51 -3.51
N SER A 69 -3.10 -0.86 -2.79
CA SER A 69 -2.48 -1.42 -1.59
C SER A 69 -3.48 -1.60 -0.43
N PHE A 70 -4.56 -0.82 -0.42
CA PHE A 70 -5.59 -0.78 0.62
C PHE A 70 -6.88 -1.49 0.16
N ARG A 71 -6.76 -2.74 -0.22
CA ARG A 71 -7.93 -3.51 -0.68
C ARG A 71 -8.95 -3.68 0.42
N SER A 72 -10.22 -3.44 0.08
CA SER A 72 -11.34 -3.54 1.01
C SER A 72 -12.57 -4.12 0.36
N MET A 73 -13.46 -4.69 1.19
CA MET A 73 -14.82 -5.03 0.83
C MET A 73 -15.74 -4.31 1.81
N MET A 74 -16.40 -3.26 1.34
CA MET A 74 -17.30 -2.42 2.14
C MET A 74 -18.73 -2.95 2.03
N SER A 75 -19.06 -3.93 2.88
CA SER A 75 -20.38 -4.58 2.97
C SER A 75 -20.76 -4.79 4.43
N GLY A 76 -21.96 -5.32 4.71
CA GLY A 76 -22.41 -5.67 6.06
C GLY A 76 -21.43 -6.61 6.78
N ASN A 77 -20.90 -7.60 6.08
CA ASN A 77 -19.76 -8.41 6.48
C ASN A 77 -18.58 -8.06 5.57
N GLY A 78 -17.63 -7.30 6.05
CA GLY A 78 -16.59 -6.72 5.23
C GLY A 78 -15.21 -6.74 5.87
N TYR A 79 -14.24 -6.22 5.12
CA TYR A 79 -12.87 -6.10 5.60
C TYR A 79 -12.11 -4.97 4.91
N ILE A 80 -10.99 -4.59 5.49
CA ILE A 80 -9.96 -3.76 4.88
C ILE A 80 -8.57 -4.34 5.19
N TYR A 81 -7.68 -4.31 4.21
CA TYR A 81 -6.26 -4.54 4.40
C TYR A 81 -5.52 -3.21 4.56
N ILE A 82 -4.65 -3.15 5.55
CA ILE A 82 -3.73 -2.03 5.79
C ILE A 82 -2.33 -2.57 5.56
N PRO A 83 -1.61 -2.10 4.52
CA PRO A 83 -0.24 -2.54 4.25
C PRO A 83 0.70 -2.07 5.36
N CYS A 84 1.57 -2.96 5.80
CA CYS A 84 2.55 -2.72 6.86
C CYS A 84 3.89 -3.33 6.47
N ILE A 85 4.94 -2.95 7.19
CA ILE A 85 6.25 -3.59 7.11
C ILE A 85 6.50 -4.31 8.42
N ALA A 86 6.76 -5.60 8.38
CA ALA A 86 7.15 -6.37 9.54
C ALA A 86 8.53 -5.93 10.07
N THR A 87 8.84 -6.25 11.31
CA THR A 87 10.17 -5.99 11.90
C THR A 87 11.32 -6.65 11.14
N THR A 88 11.02 -7.69 10.37
CA THR A 88 11.96 -8.36 9.44
C THR A 88 12.20 -7.58 8.14
N GLY A 89 11.50 -6.46 7.93
CA GLY A 89 11.56 -5.68 6.68
C GLY A 89 10.65 -6.20 5.57
N ASN A 90 9.95 -7.31 5.76
CA ASN A 90 9.07 -7.88 4.74
C ASN A 90 7.69 -7.18 4.73
N PRO A 91 7.07 -6.98 3.56
CA PRO A 91 5.71 -6.51 3.46
C PRO A 91 4.73 -7.50 4.08
N VAL A 92 3.84 -6.98 4.90
CA VAL A 92 2.74 -7.73 5.54
C VAL A 92 1.45 -6.91 5.45
N LYS A 93 0.33 -7.50 5.83
CA LYS A 93 -0.98 -6.82 5.84
C LYS A 93 -1.65 -7.02 7.18
N LEU A 94 -2.03 -5.93 7.81
CA LEU A 94 -3.01 -5.97 8.89
C LEU A 94 -4.39 -6.06 8.27
N MET A 95 -5.22 -6.96 8.75
CA MET A 95 -6.61 -7.08 8.34
C MET A 95 -7.53 -6.65 9.47
N LEU A 96 -8.39 -5.69 9.20
CA LEU A 96 -9.54 -5.38 10.02
C LEU A 96 -10.78 -5.93 9.29
N GLN A 97 -11.62 -6.68 10.00
CA GLN A 97 -12.89 -7.15 9.44
C GLN A 97 -14.03 -6.94 10.44
N TRP A 98 -15.21 -6.81 9.93
CA TRP A 98 -16.45 -6.62 10.67
C TRP A 98 -17.55 -7.47 10.09
N GLY A 99 -18.58 -7.71 10.89
CA GLY A 99 -19.74 -8.48 10.47
C GLY A 99 -20.76 -8.62 11.59
N THR A 100 -21.87 -9.20 11.23
CA THR A 100 -22.94 -9.56 12.14
C THR A 100 -23.20 -11.05 12.05
N VAL A 101 -23.40 -11.69 13.19
CA VAL A 101 -23.72 -13.12 13.27
C VAL A 101 -24.82 -13.34 14.32
N ALA A 102 -25.78 -14.19 13.98
CA ALA A 102 -26.81 -14.61 14.92
C ALA A 102 -26.23 -15.53 15.99
N THR A 103 -26.31 -15.14 17.26
CA THR A 103 -25.81 -15.91 18.40
C THR A 103 -26.95 -16.48 19.23
N GLN A 104 -26.70 -17.60 19.88
CA GLN A 104 -27.67 -18.23 20.78
C GLN A 104 -27.39 -17.83 22.22
N LYS A 105 -28.45 -17.53 22.96
CA LYS A 105 -28.41 -17.17 24.35
C LYS A 105 -27.82 -18.30 25.22
N GLY A 106 -26.96 -17.91 26.19
CA GLY A 106 -26.37 -18.80 27.15
C GLY A 106 -25.35 -19.77 26.55
N VAL A 107 -24.99 -19.60 25.29
CA VAL A 107 -24.05 -20.47 24.56
C VAL A 107 -22.75 -19.77 24.30
N ASP A 108 -21.66 -20.49 24.52
CA ASP A 108 -20.33 -20.13 24.04
C ASP A 108 -20.03 -20.96 22.78
N ALA A 109 -20.11 -20.36 21.62
CA ALA A 109 -19.99 -21.06 20.35
C ALA A 109 -18.98 -20.42 19.42
N GLY A 110 -18.41 -21.23 18.53
CA GLY A 110 -17.51 -20.77 17.47
C GLY A 110 -18.30 -20.37 16.22
N TYR A 111 -17.97 -19.21 15.67
CA TYR A 111 -18.56 -18.69 14.45
C TYR A 111 -17.49 -18.47 13.40
N ALA A 112 -17.77 -18.93 12.18
CA ALA A 112 -16.86 -18.74 11.07
C ALA A 112 -16.80 -17.26 10.69
N LEU A 113 -15.57 -16.74 10.54
CA LEU A 113 -15.34 -15.42 9.98
C LEU A 113 -15.63 -15.44 8.46
N PRO A 114 -16.18 -14.36 7.90
CA PRO A 114 -16.38 -14.24 6.46
C PRO A 114 -15.08 -14.43 5.67
N PHE A 115 -13.97 -13.97 6.25
CA PHE A 115 -12.64 -14.02 5.64
C PHE A 115 -11.60 -14.50 6.68
N ALA A 116 -10.69 -15.38 6.24
CA ALA A 116 -9.60 -15.82 7.09
C ALA A 116 -8.57 -14.72 7.29
N PHE A 117 -8.09 -14.51 8.51
CA PHE A 117 -6.95 -13.63 8.75
C PHE A 117 -5.70 -14.15 8.02
N PRO A 118 -4.90 -13.28 7.39
CA PRO A 118 -3.74 -13.69 6.61
C PRO A 118 -2.66 -14.37 7.45
N TYR A 119 -2.50 -13.96 8.72
CA TYR A 119 -1.49 -14.49 9.65
C TYR A 119 -2.14 -15.05 10.91
N ALA A 120 -2.56 -14.21 11.83
CA ALA A 120 -3.20 -14.57 13.07
C ALA A 120 -4.33 -13.59 13.38
N GLY A 121 -5.35 -14.05 14.10
CA GLY A 121 -6.29 -13.15 14.74
C GLY A 121 -5.61 -12.55 15.98
N LEU A 122 -5.61 -11.23 16.10
CA LEU A 122 -4.95 -10.54 17.20
C LEU A 122 -5.90 -10.24 18.34
N PHE A 123 -7.07 -9.72 18.01
CA PHE A 123 -8.13 -9.49 18.99
C PHE A 123 -9.50 -9.49 18.31
N ALA A 124 -10.54 -9.68 19.09
CA ALA A 124 -11.92 -9.54 18.65
C ALA A 124 -12.72 -8.82 19.72
N THR A 125 -13.70 -8.04 19.30
CA THR A 125 -14.67 -7.39 20.16
C THR A 125 -16.01 -7.36 19.46
N GLY A 126 -17.08 -7.30 20.21
CA GLY A 126 -18.42 -7.23 19.67
C GLY A 126 -19.41 -6.77 20.73
N ASN A 127 -20.56 -6.40 20.26
CA ASN A 127 -21.68 -6.00 21.07
C ASN A 127 -22.97 -6.48 20.39
N ARG A 128 -24.08 -6.34 21.09
CA ARG A 128 -25.40 -6.63 20.51
C ARG A 128 -25.66 -5.72 19.30
N GLY A 129 -26.04 -6.30 18.18
CA GLY A 129 -26.37 -5.59 16.95
C GLY A 129 -27.82 -5.15 16.83
N THR A 130 -28.72 -5.74 17.64
CA THR A 130 -30.15 -5.44 17.65
C THR A 130 -30.57 -4.56 18.84
N SER A 131 -31.70 -3.87 18.73
CA SER A 131 -32.29 -3.11 19.83
C SER A 131 -32.85 -4.06 20.90
N GLY A 132 -32.83 -3.63 22.15
CA GLY A 132 -33.35 -4.39 23.30
C GLY A 132 -32.50 -4.20 24.55
N TYR A 133 -32.58 -5.14 25.49
CA TYR A 133 -31.75 -5.10 26.69
C TYR A 133 -30.27 -5.35 26.37
N ASN A 134 -29.37 -4.74 27.13
CA ASN A 134 -27.95 -4.97 26.99
C ASN A 134 -27.61 -6.43 27.33
N ALA A 135 -27.14 -7.19 26.34
CA ALA A 135 -26.55 -8.49 26.57
C ALA A 135 -25.03 -8.35 26.69
N ALA A 136 -24.46 -9.01 27.67
CA ALA A 136 -22.99 -9.08 27.76
C ALA A 136 -22.47 -10.11 26.75
N MET A 137 -21.72 -9.61 25.78
CA MET A 137 -21.05 -10.44 24.78
C MET A 137 -19.57 -10.54 25.11
N ASN A 138 -19.07 -11.77 25.20
CA ASN A 138 -17.64 -12.01 25.27
C ASN A 138 -17.17 -12.56 23.92
N VAL A 139 -16.47 -11.72 23.17
CA VAL A 139 -15.99 -12.06 21.83
C VAL A 139 -14.48 -12.24 21.89
N ARG A 140 -13.99 -13.36 21.37
CA ARG A 140 -12.56 -13.67 21.35
C ARG A 140 -12.17 -14.41 20.09
N ILE A 141 -10.90 -14.29 19.72
CA ILE A 141 -10.32 -15.05 18.62
C ILE A 141 -10.25 -16.54 19.02
N ALA A 142 -10.81 -17.41 18.21
CA ALA A 142 -10.66 -18.85 18.34
C ALA A 142 -9.59 -19.40 17.38
N SER A 143 -9.52 -18.84 16.17
CA SER A 143 -8.51 -19.20 15.17
C SER A 143 -8.38 -18.11 14.10
N ARG A 144 -7.60 -18.36 13.06
CA ARG A 144 -7.54 -17.49 11.89
C ARG A 144 -8.88 -17.37 11.15
N THR A 145 -9.76 -18.36 11.31
CA THR A 145 -11.02 -18.49 10.57
C THR A 145 -12.26 -18.43 11.44
N HIS A 146 -12.11 -18.41 12.76
CA HIS A 146 -13.23 -18.43 13.70
C HIS A 146 -13.02 -17.46 14.87
N ILE A 147 -14.12 -16.87 15.28
CA ILE A 147 -14.27 -16.21 16.58
C ILE A 147 -15.13 -17.08 17.48
N SER A 148 -14.96 -16.97 18.77
CA SER A 148 -15.87 -17.54 19.77
C SER A 148 -16.65 -16.41 20.39
N ILE A 149 -17.97 -16.57 20.48
CA ILE A 149 -18.87 -15.60 21.09
C ILE A 149 -19.65 -16.30 22.17
N GLN A 150 -19.60 -15.72 23.36
CA GLN A 150 -20.39 -16.13 24.49
C GLN A 150 -21.44 -15.07 24.76
N ASN A 151 -22.70 -15.45 24.59
CA ASN A 151 -23.84 -14.58 24.77
C ASN A 151 -24.50 -14.80 26.13
N TRP A 152 -24.40 -13.81 27.00
CA TRP A 152 -25.02 -13.81 28.35
C TRP A 152 -26.32 -12.97 28.35
N SER A 153 -27.24 -13.28 27.47
CA SER A 153 -28.55 -12.63 27.52
C SER A 153 -29.34 -13.03 28.79
N PRO A 154 -30.16 -12.12 29.37
CA PRO A 154 -31.07 -12.45 30.44
C PRO A 154 -32.08 -13.54 30.04
N SER A 155 -32.62 -14.24 31.06
CA SER A 155 -33.66 -15.24 30.81
C SER A 155 -34.91 -14.60 30.22
N GLY A 156 -35.39 -15.10 29.10
CA GLY A 156 -36.57 -14.59 28.38
C GLY A 156 -36.25 -13.92 27.04
N GLU A 157 -34.97 -13.61 26.74
CA GLU A 157 -34.57 -13.16 25.41
C GLU A 157 -34.22 -14.35 24.50
N GLY A 158 -34.49 -14.21 23.21
CA GLY A 158 -34.23 -15.25 22.22
C GLY A 158 -32.81 -15.20 21.63
N THR A 159 -32.73 -15.52 20.35
CA THR A 159 -31.51 -15.38 19.55
C THR A 159 -31.15 -13.91 19.37
N GLU A 160 -29.88 -13.58 19.48
CA GLU A 160 -29.35 -12.23 19.38
C GLU A 160 -28.27 -12.16 18.30
N ASP A 161 -28.29 -11.08 17.56
CA ASP A 161 -27.21 -10.77 16.61
C ASP A 161 -26.07 -10.04 17.30
N CYS A 162 -24.86 -10.46 17.00
CA CYS A 162 -23.61 -9.88 17.47
C CYS A 162 -22.71 -9.44 16.30
#